data_6d572fb704921a329a7ff414fc9272c4
#
_entry.id   6d572fb704921a329a7ff414fc9272c4
#
_cell.length_a   1.000
_cell.length_b   1.000
_cell.length_c   1.000
_cell.angle_alpha   90.00
_cell.angle_beta   90.00
_cell.angle_gamma   90.00
#
_symmetry.space_group_name_H-M   'P 1'
#
loop_
_entity.id
_entity.type
_entity.pdbx_description
1 polymer ?
#
loop_
_entity_poly.entity_id
_entity_poly.type
_entity_poly.pdbx_seq_one_letter_code
_entity_poly.pdbx_strand_id
1 'polypeptide(L)'
;MQTARFAHHSLRDFPVVREALVRGDAVAKKVPRGYAKLADQLRRALLGAYLQFVEGAAREGDDRRSRLRCSRAEAGEAAAALEAAQALGLASATEAEQIIALLDTFCAMVTGLGQLSRP
;
A
#
# COMPACT_ATOMS: atom_id res chain seq x y z
N MET A 1 0.10 8.90 -24.83
CA MET A 1 1.08 9.07 -23.76
C MET A 1 0.51 9.97 -22.69
N GLN A 2 0.60 9.55 -21.44
CA GLN A 2 0.08 10.34 -20.32
C GLN A 2 1.13 11.34 -19.86
N THR A 3 0.73 12.61 -19.75
CA THR A 3 1.60 13.67 -19.25
C THR A 3 1.49 13.70 -17.72
N ALA A 4 2.64 13.76 -17.04
CA ALA A 4 2.66 13.90 -15.59
C ALA A 4 2.14 15.28 -15.21
N ARG A 5 1.09 15.33 -14.38
CA ARG A 5 0.48 16.58 -13.91
C ARG A 5 0.76 16.86 -12.44
N PHE A 6 0.92 15.81 -11.67
CA PHE A 6 1.16 15.88 -10.23
C PHE A 6 2.44 15.18 -9.90
N ALA A 7 3.04 15.53 -8.77
CA ALA A 7 4.36 15.03 -8.38
C ALA A 7 4.44 13.50 -8.39
N HIS A 8 3.40 12.82 -7.90
CA HIS A 8 3.42 11.36 -7.81
C HIS A 8 3.40 10.64 -9.16
N HIS A 9 2.90 11.29 -10.23
CA HIS A 9 2.79 10.65 -11.55
C HIS A 9 4.14 10.24 -12.14
N SER A 10 5.20 10.97 -11.83
CA SER A 10 6.54 10.69 -12.38
C SER A 10 7.37 9.75 -11.50
N LEU A 11 6.85 9.36 -10.34
CA LEU A 11 7.58 8.50 -9.41
C LEU A 11 7.34 7.03 -9.72
N ARG A 12 8.42 6.25 -9.67
CA ARG A 12 8.38 4.79 -9.95
C ARG A 12 7.55 4.04 -8.93
N ASP A 13 7.42 4.58 -7.73
CA ASP A 13 6.62 4.02 -6.63
C ASP A 13 5.13 3.99 -6.97
N PHE A 14 4.67 4.96 -7.76
CA PHE A 14 3.24 5.16 -8.00
C PHE A 14 2.54 3.95 -8.63
N PRO A 15 3.02 3.40 -9.77
CA PRO A 15 2.35 2.23 -10.34
C PRO A 15 2.36 1.01 -9.42
N VAL A 16 3.37 0.88 -8.56
CA VAL A 16 3.46 -0.25 -7.62
C VAL A 16 2.36 -0.16 -6.56
N VAL A 17 2.21 1.00 -5.90
CA VAL A 17 1.17 1.16 -4.87
C VAL A 17 -0.23 1.13 -5.49
N ARG A 18 -0.38 1.64 -6.70
CA ARG A 18 -1.65 1.61 -7.43
C ARG A 18 -2.07 0.17 -7.73
N GLU A 19 -1.15 -0.64 -8.19
CA GLU A 19 -1.43 -2.06 -8.45
C GLU A 19 -1.78 -2.80 -7.16
N ALA A 20 -1.04 -2.56 -6.08
CA ALA A 20 -1.35 -3.16 -4.78
C ALA A 20 -2.75 -2.77 -4.30
N LEU A 21 -3.13 -1.50 -4.47
CA LEU A 21 -4.47 -1.02 -4.12
C LEU A 21 -5.55 -1.76 -4.89
N VAL A 22 -5.42 -1.84 -6.22
CA VAL A 22 -6.42 -2.46 -7.09
C VAL A 22 -6.55 -3.95 -6.78
N ARG A 23 -5.43 -4.65 -6.69
CA ARG A 23 -5.44 -6.11 -6.45
C ARG A 23 -5.87 -6.43 -5.02
N GLY A 24 -5.44 -5.64 -4.06
CA GLY A 24 -5.82 -5.83 -2.65
C GLY A 24 -7.31 -5.56 -2.43
N ASP A 25 -7.87 -4.55 -3.10
CA ASP A 25 -9.30 -4.27 -3.03
C ASP A 25 -10.12 -5.45 -3.59
N ALA A 26 -9.65 -6.07 -4.66
CA ALA A 26 -10.31 -7.25 -5.22
C ALA A 26 -10.33 -8.42 -4.22
N VAL A 27 -9.26 -8.60 -3.46
CA VAL A 27 -9.22 -9.60 -2.38
C VAL A 27 -10.23 -9.24 -1.28
N ALA A 28 -10.24 -7.98 -0.85
CA ALA A 28 -11.16 -7.52 0.20
C ALA A 28 -12.62 -7.76 -0.16
N LYS A 29 -12.98 -7.56 -1.42
CA LYS A 29 -14.36 -7.78 -1.91
C LYS A 29 -14.81 -9.22 -1.79
N LYS A 30 -13.90 -10.17 -1.79
CA LYS A 30 -14.21 -11.60 -1.69
C LYS A 30 -14.27 -12.11 -0.26
N VAL A 31 -13.87 -11.29 0.72
CA VAL A 31 -13.89 -11.68 2.12
C VAL A 31 -15.35 -11.82 2.60
N PRO A 32 -15.71 -12.94 3.25
CA PRO A 32 -17.08 -13.16 3.71
C PRO A 32 -17.51 -12.15 4.77
N ARG A 33 -18.82 -11.94 4.88
CA ARG A 33 -19.42 -10.99 5.83
C ARG A 33 -18.96 -11.17 7.28
N GLY A 34 -18.73 -12.40 7.70
CA GLY A 34 -18.27 -12.69 9.05
C GLY A 34 -16.92 -12.07 9.37
N TYR A 35 -16.19 -11.64 8.34
CA TYR A 35 -14.87 -11.03 8.46
C TYR A 35 -14.84 -9.61 7.91
N ALA A 36 -15.96 -8.90 7.99
CA ALA A 36 -16.08 -7.54 7.44
C ALA A 36 -15.03 -6.59 8.02
N LYS A 37 -14.66 -6.74 9.29
CA LYS A 37 -13.62 -5.90 9.91
C LYS A 37 -12.27 -6.09 9.23
N LEU A 38 -11.93 -7.33 8.88
CA LEU A 38 -10.68 -7.62 8.17
C LEU A 38 -10.69 -6.97 6.79
N ALA A 39 -11.78 -7.11 6.04
CA ALA A 39 -11.94 -6.49 4.73
C ALA A 39 -11.81 -4.96 4.82
N ASP A 40 -12.48 -4.34 5.79
CA ASP A 40 -12.42 -2.91 6.01
C ASP A 40 -11.00 -2.45 6.35
N GLN A 41 -10.31 -3.19 7.22
CA GLN A 41 -8.95 -2.86 7.63
C GLN A 41 -7.99 -2.92 6.44
N LEU A 42 -8.12 -3.96 5.61
CA LEU A 42 -7.31 -4.10 4.40
C LEU A 42 -7.54 -2.93 3.44
N ARG A 43 -8.79 -2.59 3.18
CA ARG A 43 -9.15 -1.49 2.28
C ARG A 43 -8.64 -0.14 2.78
N ARG A 44 -8.81 0.12 4.08
CA ARG A 44 -8.36 1.37 4.69
C ARG A 44 -6.84 1.50 4.64
N ALA A 45 -6.12 0.41 4.93
CA ALA A 45 -4.67 0.41 4.91
C ALA A 45 -4.12 0.62 3.49
N LEU A 46 -4.71 -0.05 2.49
CA LEU A 46 -4.32 0.13 1.10
C LEU A 46 -4.55 1.56 0.63
N LEU A 47 -5.73 2.10 0.92
CA LEU A 47 -6.07 3.46 0.55
C LEU A 47 -5.19 4.46 1.29
N GLY A 48 -4.90 4.20 2.58
CA GLY A 48 -3.99 5.03 3.36
C GLY A 48 -2.58 5.05 2.80
N ALA A 49 -2.04 3.89 2.41
CA ALA A 49 -0.73 3.81 1.79
C ALA A 49 -0.68 4.65 0.50
N TYR A 50 -1.69 4.52 -0.33
CA TYR A 50 -1.81 5.24 -1.59
C TYR A 50 -1.89 6.76 -1.37
N LEU A 51 -2.83 7.21 -0.54
CA LEU A 51 -3.09 8.64 -0.35
C LEU A 51 -1.94 9.34 0.40
N GLN A 52 -1.35 8.70 1.41
CA GLN A 52 -0.20 9.27 2.11
C GLN A 52 1.02 9.37 1.19
N PHE A 53 1.19 8.43 0.28
CA PHE A 53 2.24 8.50 -0.73
C PHE A 53 2.03 9.72 -1.64
N VAL A 54 0.81 9.91 -2.15
CA VAL A 54 0.47 11.04 -3.02
C VAL A 54 0.72 12.37 -2.29
N GLU A 55 0.30 12.46 -1.03
CA GLU A 55 0.54 13.63 -0.18
C GLU A 55 2.03 13.88 0.00
N GLY A 56 2.79 12.84 0.32
CA GLY A 56 4.23 12.97 0.53
C GLY A 56 4.97 13.40 -0.73
N ALA A 57 4.56 12.88 -1.88
CA ALA A 57 5.16 13.24 -3.17
C ALA A 57 4.98 14.73 -3.48
N ALA A 58 3.90 15.34 -2.99
CA ALA A 58 3.60 16.76 -3.22
C ALA A 58 4.23 17.69 -2.18
N ARG A 59 4.89 17.14 -1.17
CA ARG A 59 5.47 17.89 -0.04
C ARG A 59 6.98 17.88 -0.10
N GLU A 60 7.60 18.65 0.80
CA GLU A 60 9.07 18.78 0.88
C GLU A 60 9.53 18.60 2.33
N GLY A 61 10.82 18.32 2.49
CA GLY A 61 11.49 18.28 3.79
C GLY A 61 10.87 17.28 4.77
N ASP A 62 10.72 17.72 6.01
CA ASP A 62 10.22 16.87 7.10
C ASP A 62 8.76 16.48 6.91
N ASP A 63 7.95 17.36 6.32
CA ASP A 63 6.55 17.06 6.03
C ASP A 63 6.46 15.91 5.02
N ARG A 64 7.28 15.95 3.97
CA ARG A 64 7.38 14.87 3.00
C ARG A 64 7.76 13.56 3.68
N ARG A 65 8.81 13.57 4.49
CA ARG A 65 9.27 12.36 5.19
C ARG A 65 8.21 11.81 6.12
N SER A 66 7.51 12.68 6.84
CA SER A 66 6.41 12.28 7.74
C SER A 66 5.31 11.54 6.98
N ARG A 67 4.88 12.09 5.85
CA ARG A 67 3.84 11.48 5.02
C ARG A 67 4.28 10.14 4.43
N LEU A 68 5.53 10.06 3.99
CA LEU A 68 6.07 8.81 3.43
C LEU A 68 6.22 7.74 4.51
N ARG A 69 6.57 8.11 5.76
CA ARG A 69 6.56 7.14 6.87
C ARG A 69 5.16 6.60 7.12
N CYS A 70 4.15 7.47 7.09
CA CYS A 70 2.75 7.05 7.24
C CYS A 70 2.35 6.10 6.11
N SER A 71 2.71 6.41 4.87
CA SER A 71 2.44 5.55 3.73
C SER A 71 3.05 4.17 3.92
N ARG A 72 4.31 4.12 4.35
CA ARG A 72 5.02 2.86 4.62
C ARG A 72 4.35 2.05 5.72
N ALA A 73 3.96 2.71 6.81
CA ALA A 73 3.27 2.06 7.93
C ALA A 73 1.93 1.47 7.48
N GLU A 74 1.16 2.21 6.70
CA GLU A 74 -0.11 1.74 6.15
C GLU A 74 0.09 0.54 5.22
N ALA A 75 1.13 0.57 4.39
CA ALA A 75 1.47 -0.56 3.52
C ALA A 75 1.79 -1.82 4.35
N GLY A 76 2.50 -1.67 5.46
CA GLY A 76 2.77 -2.76 6.39
C GLY A 76 1.50 -3.33 7.00
N GLU A 77 0.55 -2.47 7.38
CA GLU A 77 -0.75 -2.91 7.90
C GLU A 77 -1.54 -3.67 6.83
N ALA A 78 -1.50 -3.21 5.59
CA ALA A 78 -2.17 -3.91 4.48
C ALA A 78 -1.57 -5.31 4.28
N ALA A 79 -0.24 -5.41 4.32
CA ALA A 79 0.44 -6.70 4.23
C ALA A 79 0.03 -7.64 5.36
N ALA A 80 -0.03 -7.12 6.59
CA ALA A 80 -0.47 -7.90 7.75
C ALA A 80 -1.91 -8.39 7.61
N ALA A 81 -2.81 -7.54 7.09
CA ALA A 81 -4.19 -7.93 6.83
C ALA A 81 -4.29 -9.03 5.77
N LEU A 82 -3.47 -8.96 4.72
CA LEU A 82 -3.40 -10.02 3.70
C LEU A 82 -2.86 -11.32 4.27
N GLU A 83 -1.86 -11.26 5.13
CA GLU A 83 -1.33 -12.43 5.82
C GLU A 83 -2.42 -13.06 6.71
N ALA A 84 -3.19 -12.25 7.42
CA ALA A 84 -4.30 -12.73 8.22
C ALA A 84 -5.38 -13.40 7.35
N ALA A 85 -5.73 -12.80 6.22
CA ALA A 85 -6.71 -13.37 5.30
C ALA A 85 -6.24 -14.73 4.77
N GLN A 86 -4.95 -14.84 4.43
CA GLN A 86 -4.36 -16.09 3.99
C GLN A 86 -4.40 -17.15 5.10
N ALA A 87 -4.00 -16.77 6.31
CA ALA A 87 -3.97 -17.70 7.45
C ALA A 87 -5.37 -18.22 7.79
N LEU A 88 -6.40 -17.40 7.59
CA LEU A 88 -7.79 -17.78 7.83
C LEU A 88 -8.43 -18.49 6.64
N GLY A 89 -7.69 -18.71 5.56
CA GLY A 89 -8.22 -19.35 4.37
C GLY A 89 -9.18 -18.50 3.54
N LEU A 90 -9.15 -17.17 3.73
CA LEU A 90 -10.05 -16.23 3.07
C LEU A 90 -9.48 -15.68 1.76
N ALA A 91 -8.21 -15.87 1.52
CA ALA A 91 -7.52 -15.47 0.30
C ALA A 91 -6.56 -16.58 -0.12
N SER A 92 -6.38 -16.76 -1.43
CA SER A 92 -5.41 -17.74 -1.92
C SER A 92 -4.00 -17.30 -1.54
N ALA A 93 -3.13 -18.27 -1.22
CA ALA A 93 -1.75 -18.01 -0.89
C ALA A 93 -1.05 -17.26 -2.02
N THR A 94 -1.25 -17.69 -3.26
CA THR A 94 -0.62 -17.09 -4.43
C THR A 94 -0.99 -15.62 -4.57
N GLU A 95 -2.27 -15.29 -4.52
CA GLU A 95 -2.75 -13.92 -4.68
C GLU A 95 -2.26 -13.03 -3.53
N ALA A 96 -2.39 -13.51 -2.30
CA ALA A 96 -1.94 -12.75 -1.12
C ALA A 96 -0.43 -12.49 -1.19
N GLU A 97 0.36 -13.50 -1.51
CA GLU A 97 1.83 -13.38 -1.58
C GLU A 97 2.27 -12.39 -2.67
N GLN A 98 1.59 -12.38 -3.82
CA GLN A 98 1.91 -11.45 -4.90
C GLN A 98 1.66 -10.01 -4.48
N ILE A 99 0.54 -9.75 -3.79
CA ILE A 99 0.22 -8.40 -3.31
C ILE A 99 1.18 -7.98 -2.19
N ILE A 100 1.48 -8.89 -1.28
CA ILE A 100 2.46 -8.64 -0.22
C ILE A 100 3.83 -8.27 -0.81
N ALA A 101 4.23 -8.96 -1.88
CA ALA A 101 5.49 -8.66 -2.58
C ALA A 101 5.46 -7.24 -3.18
N LEU A 102 4.34 -6.81 -3.75
CA LEU A 102 4.17 -5.45 -4.24
C LEU A 102 4.32 -4.43 -3.11
N LEU A 103 3.69 -4.69 -1.97
CA LEU A 103 3.75 -3.81 -0.81
C LEU A 103 5.17 -3.75 -0.23
N ASP A 104 5.88 -4.87 -0.20
CA ASP A 104 7.26 -4.92 0.24
C ASP A 104 8.16 -4.07 -0.68
N THR A 105 8.01 -4.25 -1.98
CA THR A 105 8.73 -3.45 -2.98
C THR A 105 8.42 -1.96 -2.80
N PHE A 106 7.15 -1.62 -2.62
CA PHE A 106 6.73 -0.25 -2.39
C PHE A 106 7.38 0.34 -1.13
N CYS A 107 7.40 -0.40 -0.04
CA CYS A 107 8.03 0.04 1.21
C CYS A 107 9.52 0.33 1.02
N ALA A 108 10.24 -0.52 0.27
CA ALA A 108 11.64 -0.29 -0.03
C ALA A 108 11.83 0.98 -0.87
N MET A 109 10.98 1.18 -1.87
CA MET A 109 11.03 2.36 -2.73
C MET A 109 10.77 3.65 -1.94
N VAL A 110 9.75 3.64 -1.09
CA VAL A 110 9.39 4.79 -0.24
C VAL A 110 10.51 5.10 0.75
N THR A 111 11.13 4.07 1.31
CA THR A 111 12.28 4.24 2.21
C THR A 111 13.41 4.97 1.51
N GLY A 112 13.73 4.58 0.27
CA GLY A 112 14.75 5.27 -0.52
C GLY A 112 14.34 6.68 -0.92
N LEU A 113 13.12 6.85 -1.40
CA LEU A 113 12.59 8.15 -1.84
C LEU A 113 12.61 9.18 -0.71
N GLY A 114 12.20 8.79 0.48
CA GLY A 114 12.13 9.67 1.65
C GLY A 114 13.41 9.72 2.46
N GLN A 115 14.43 8.96 2.10
CA GLN A 115 15.64 8.80 2.89
C GLN A 115 15.31 8.45 4.34
N LEU A 116 14.35 7.51 4.48
CA LEU A 116 13.85 7.09 5.80
C LEU A 116 14.81 6.06 6.42
N SER A 117 14.79 6.01 7.74
CA SER A 117 15.46 4.91 8.44
C SER A 117 14.75 3.60 8.11
N ARG A 118 15.50 2.50 8.06
CA ARG A 118 14.91 1.18 7.86
C ARG A 118 13.97 0.85 9.02
N PRO A 119 12.88 0.14 8.71
CA PRO A 119 11.93 -0.29 9.75
C PRO A 119 12.60 -1.19 10.80
#